data_bc3984aac3ccb08b502d7c117949888f
#
_entry.id   bc3984aac3ccb08b502d7c117949888f
#
_cell.length_a   1.000
_cell.length_b   1.000
_cell.length_c   1.000
_cell.angle_alpha   90.00
_cell.angle_beta   90.00
_cell.angle_gamma   90.00
#
_symmetry.space_group_name_H-M   'P 1'
#
loop_
_entity.id
_entity.type
_entity.pdbx_description
1 polymer ?
#
loop_
_entity_poly.entity_id
_entity_poly.type
_entity_poly.pdbx_seq_one_letter_code
_entity_poly.pdbx_strand_id
1 'polypeptide(L)'
;MGTALLTLAGKADAAPFSDCPADRLCLYDGSGGTGTRTDVIEGATAERDSGTILSVKNNTRMWACMYGRPEYGGGLQTVKPTSPDEYVVDGTRWIIGSYKLVPTRALCFTGYERCQDTQVCTFAERNGRGAMTVFDKPDTDPDTHNYGNSYGSGAPSASVSNRTGKHLCFYPTATYEGTWTQGSTTYGAYVVLRGQSVTVPAPFAGTFRSHELVNGTSECQ
;
A
#
# COMPACT_ATOMS: atom_id res chain seq x y z
N MET A 1 25.80 27.68 -59.83
CA MET A 1 25.95 26.61 -58.85
C MET A 1 25.40 27.14 -57.52
N GLY A 2 24.20 26.77 -57.17
CA GLY A 2 23.54 27.19 -55.90
C GLY A 2 23.63 26.09 -54.89
N THR A 3 24.25 26.38 -53.75
CA THR A 3 24.38 25.46 -52.61
C THR A 3 23.11 25.58 -51.75
N ALA A 4 22.30 24.54 -51.75
CA ALA A 4 21.16 24.45 -50.86
C ALA A 4 21.66 24.09 -49.47
N LEU A 5 21.47 25.00 -48.48
CA LEU A 5 21.61 24.67 -47.07
C LEU A 5 20.38 23.85 -46.61
N LEU A 6 20.59 22.58 -46.32
CA LEU A 6 19.63 21.79 -45.58
C LEU A 6 19.74 22.19 -44.09
N THR A 7 18.78 22.96 -43.60
CA THR A 7 18.55 23.13 -42.17
C THR A 7 17.93 21.85 -41.61
N LEU A 8 18.72 21.06 -40.90
CA LEU A 8 18.23 19.99 -40.03
C LEU A 8 17.46 20.67 -38.89
N ALA A 9 16.12 20.65 -38.97
CA ALA A 9 15.26 20.96 -37.82
C ALA A 9 15.51 19.87 -36.78
N GLY A 10 16.37 20.17 -35.81
CA GLY A 10 16.51 19.36 -34.60
C GLY A 10 15.12 19.32 -33.93
N LYS A 11 14.61 18.12 -33.66
CA LYS A 11 13.50 17.98 -32.71
C LYS A 11 13.98 18.61 -31.39
N ALA A 12 13.33 19.71 -31.02
CA ALA A 12 13.48 20.22 -29.67
C ALA A 12 12.91 19.12 -28.76
N ASP A 13 13.78 18.49 -27.97
CA ASP A 13 13.35 17.58 -26.93
C ASP A 13 12.46 18.43 -25.99
N ALA A 14 11.18 18.04 -25.90
CA ALA A 14 10.26 18.69 -24.98
C ALA A 14 10.84 18.56 -23.58
N ALA A 15 10.83 19.65 -22.81
CA ALA A 15 11.32 19.61 -21.43
C ALA A 15 10.57 18.47 -20.69
N PRO A 16 11.29 17.70 -19.87
CA PRO A 16 10.69 16.63 -19.11
C PRO A 16 9.39 17.07 -18.41
N PHE A 17 8.32 16.27 -18.52
CA PHE A 17 7.00 16.57 -17.94
C PHE A 17 6.29 17.84 -18.45
N SER A 18 6.76 18.48 -19.52
CA SER A 18 6.12 19.69 -20.07
C SER A 18 4.72 19.43 -20.64
N ASP A 19 4.42 18.20 -20.94
CA ASP A 19 3.15 17.74 -21.49
C ASP A 19 2.08 17.42 -20.43
N CYS A 20 2.45 17.48 -19.11
CA CYS A 20 1.48 17.27 -18.04
C CYS A 20 0.59 18.49 -17.85
N PRO A 21 -0.72 18.43 -18.13
CA PRO A 21 -1.61 19.57 -18.03
C PRO A 21 -1.77 20.05 -16.57
N ALA A 22 -2.23 21.29 -16.43
CA ALA A 22 -2.66 21.80 -15.12
C ALA A 22 -3.81 20.94 -14.56
N ASP A 23 -3.88 20.85 -13.23
CA ASP A 23 -4.88 20.10 -12.46
C ASP A 23 -4.93 18.60 -12.82
N ARG A 24 -3.78 18.02 -13.18
CA ARG A 24 -3.63 16.58 -13.47
C ARG A 24 -2.49 15.98 -12.65
N LEU A 25 -2.69 14.74 -12.27
CA LEU A 25 -1.62 13.82 -11.91
C LEU A 25 -1.26 13.02 -13.15
N CYS A 26 -0.03 13.14 -13.63
CA CYS A 26 0.45 12.44 -14.83
C CYS A 26 1.35 11.29 -14.40
N LEU A 27 1.02 10.10 -14.87
CA LEU A 27 1.74 8.87 -14.64
C LEU A 27 2.37 8.43 -15.96
N TYR A 28 3.69 8.16 -15.98
CA TYR A 28 4.43 7.79 -17.20
C TYR A 28 5.04 6.41 -17.05
N ASP A 29 4.97 5.62 -18.10
CA ASP A 29 5.63 4.30 -18.15
C ASP A 29 7.12 4.39 -18.54
N GLY A 30 7.63 5.59 -18.86
CA GLY A 30 9.04 5.92 -19.06
C GLY A 30 9.60 6.80 -17.93
N SER A 31 10.92 6.81 -17.78
CA SER A 31 11.62 7.68 -16.84
C SER A 31 11.64 9.13 -17.31
N GLY A 32 11.71 10.10 -16.38
CA GLY A 32 11.84 11.52 -16.71
C GLY A 32 10.64 12.09 -17.48
N GLY A 33 9.43 11.61 -17.27
CA GLY A 33 8.24 12.11 -17.98
C GLY A 33 8.15 11.68 -19.43
N THR A 34 8.76 10.54 -19.80
CA THR A 34 8.71 9.96 -21.14
C THR A 34 7.77 8.76 -21.23
N GLY A 35 7.57 8.26 -22.45
CA GLY A 35 6.71 7.11 -22.70
C GLY A 35 5.23 7.45 -22.76
N THR A 36 4.37 6.47 -22.45
CA THR A 36 2.92 6.63 -22.45
C THR A 36 2.48 7.34 -21.20
N ARG A 37 1.75 8.43 -21.34
CA ARG A 37 1.17 9.20 -20.25
C ARG A 37 -0.26 8.74 -19.95
N THR A 38 -0.57 8.58 -18.68
CA THR A 38 -1.94 8.44 -18.15
C THR A 38 -2.25 9.64 -17.27
N ASP A 39 -3.35 10.33 -17.53
CA ASP A 39 -3.79 11.49 -16.77
C ASP A 39 -4.86 11.09 -15.75
N VAL A 40 -4.70 11.58 -14.52
CA VAL A 40 -5.67 11.44 -13.43
C VAL A 40 -6.23 12.82 -13.11
N ILE A 41 -7.55 12.93 -13.10
CA ILE A 41 -8.27 14.17 -12.80
C ILE A 41 -8.27 14.42 -11.28
N GLU A 42 -8.21 15.67 -10.86
CA GLU A 42 -8.33 16.08 -9.46
C GLU A 42 -9.60 15.47 -8.82
N GLY A 43 -9.48 14.96 -7.61
CA GLY A 43 -10.56 14.28 -6.88
C GLY A 43 -10.81 12.83 -7.29
N ALA A 44 -10.13 12.33 -8.32
CA ALA A 44 -10.31 10.95 -8.75
C ALA A 44 -9.71 9.97 -7.73
N THR A 45 -10.46 8.91 -7.51
CA THR A 45 -9.98 7.68 -6.86
C THR A 45 -10.17 6.56 -7.85
N ALA A 46 -9.17 5.73 -8.08
CA ALA A 46 -9.32 4.61 -8.98
C ALA A 46 -8.40 3.45 -8.58
N GLU A 47 -8.92 2.28 -8.83
CA GLU A 47 -8.09 1.10 -9.01
C GLU A 47 -7.49 1.15 -10.41
N ARG A 48 -6.28 0.72 -10.54
CA ARG A 48 -5.59 0.64 -11.80
C ARG A 48 -5.17 -0.80 -12.04
N ASP A 49 -5.44 -1.28 -13.25
CA ASP A 49 -4.77 -2.48 -13.74
C ASP A 49 -3.26 -2.24 -13.76
N SER A 50 -2.52 -3.18 -13.22
CA SER A 50 -1.09 -3.14 -12.97
C SER A 50 -0.27 -2.66 -14.17
N GLY A 51 -0.05 -1.37 -14.27
CA GLY A 51 0.89 -0.77 -15.20
C GLY A 51 2.17 -0.40 -14.47
N THR A 52 3.32 -0.64 -15.12
CA THR A 52 4.59 -0.13 -14.62
C THR A 52 4.64 1.37 -14.79
N ILE A 53 4.86 2.10 -13.71
CA ILE A 53 5.10 3.54 -13.73
C ILE A 53 6.56 3.78 -13.36
N LEU A 54 7.25 4.58 -14.17
CA LEU A 54 8.65 4.94 -13.96
C LEU A 54 8.81 6.41 -13.55
N SER A 55 7.83 7.26 -13.85
CA SER A 55 7.86 8.64 -13.39
C SER A 55 6.47 9.23 -13.21
N VAL A 56 6.38 10.23 -12.34
CA VAL A 56 5.11 10.87 -11.95
C VAL A 56 5.31 12.36 -11.83
N LYS A 57 4.34 13.14 -12.35
CA LYS A 57 4.21 14.56 -12.05
C LYS A 57 2.85 14.86 -11.46
N ASN A 58 2.83 15.45 -10.28
CA ASN A 58 1.60 15.91 -9.66
C ASN A 58 1.42 17.41 -9.92
N ASN A 59 0.60 17.73 -10.90
CA ASN A 59 0.26 19.11 -11.29
C ASN A 59 -1.10 19.54 -10.71
N THR A 60 -1.62 18.78 -9.73
CA THR A 60 -2.84 19.12 -8.99
C THR A 60 -2.53 19.96 -7.74
N ARG A 61 -3.58 20.43 -7.07
CA ARG A 61 -3.51 21.07 -5.75
C ARG A 61 -3.61 20.07 -4.59
N MET A 62 -3.72 18.78 -4.89
CA MET A 62 -3.93 17.73 -3.92
C MET A 62 -2.70 16.82 -3.79
N TRP A 63 -2.52 16.21 -2.64
CA TRP A 63 -1.55 15.15 -2.46
C TRP A 63 -1.96 13.92 -3.25
N ALA A 64 -1.05 13.36 -4.03
CA ALA A 64 -1.25 12.09 -4.67
C ALA A 64 -0.74 10.96 -3.75
N CYS A 65 -1.64 10.04 -3.42
CA CYS A 65 -1.36 8.82 -2.68
C CYS A 65 -1.38 7.67 -3.67
N MET A 66 -0.27 6.96 -3.81
CA MET A 66 -0.13 5.85 -4.75
C MET A 66 0.21 4.58 -3.98
N TYR A 67 -0.54 3.52 -4.21
CA TYR A 67 -0.45 2.26 -3.48
C TYR A 67 -0.04 1.13 -4.43
N GLY A 68 0.81 0.22 -3.97
CA GLY A 68 1.36 -0.86 -4.77
C GLY A 68 0.38 -1.97 -5.12
N ARG A 69 -0.83 -1.96 -4.53
CA ARG A 69 -1.91 -2.94 -4.76
C ARG A 69 -3.25 -2.24 -4.96
N PRO A 70 -4.26 -2.93 -5.51
CA PRO A 70 -5.64 -2.48 -5.48
C PRO A 70 -6.10 -2.12 -4.07
N GLU A 71 -7.20 -1.37 -3.97
CA GLU A 71 -7.90 -1.09 -2.71
C GLU A 71 -7.04 -0.36 -1.66
N TYR A 72 -6.10 0.46 -2.16
CA TYR A 72 -5.18 1.24 -1.33
C TYR A 72 -4.27 0.39 -0.44
N GLY A 73 -3.98 -0.85 -0.89
CA GLY A 73 -3.12 -1.80 -0.22
C GLY A 73 -1.65 -1.70 -0.63
N GLY A 74 -0.80 -2.45 0.07
CA GLY A 74 0.64 -2.53 -0.20
C GLY A 74 1.42 -1.30 0.26
N GLY A 75 2.60 -1.11 -0.35
CA GLY A 75 3.45 0.04 -0.08
C GLY A 75 2.80 1.33 -0.55
N LEU A 76 2.97 2.41 0.22
CA LEU A 76 2.44 3.74 -0.08
C LEU A 76 3.56 4.69 -0.45
N GLN A 77 3.36 5.41 -1.56
CA GLN A 77 4.12 6.61 -1.89
C GLN A 77 3.22 7.83 -1.95
N THR A 78 3.77 8.98 -1.57
CA THR A 78 3.03 10.25 -1.62
C THR A 78 3.79 11.28 -2.43
N VAL A 79 3.08 11.95 -3.34
CA VAL A 79 3.63 13.05 -4.14
C VAL A 79 2.90 14.34 -3.76
N LYS A 80 3.67 15.35 -3.36
CA LYS A 80 3.12 16.65 -2.95
C LYS A 80 2.43 17.39 -4.12
N PRO A 81 1.47 18.30 -3.84
CA PRO A 81 0.85 19.14 -4.83
C PRO A 81 1.87 20.02 -5.56
N THR A 82 1.65 20.25 -6.86
CA THR A 82 2.44 21.19 -7.67
C THR A 82 3.96 21.06 -7.46
N SER A 83 4.43 19.83 -7.35
CA SER A 83 5.85 19.58 -7.20
C SER A 83 6.54 19.84 -8.54
N PRO A 84 7.46 20.82 -8.63
CA PRO A 84 8.30 20.95 -9.80
C PRO A 84 9.33 19.83 -9.87
N ASP A 85 9.57 19.16 -8.73
CA ASP A 85 10.60 18.16 -8.61
C ASP A 85 10.03 16.79 -9.00
N GLU A 86 10.61 16.26 -10.01
CA GLU A 86 10.42 14.91 -10.50
C GLU A 86 10.51 13.90 -9.37
N TYR A 87 9.44 13.16 -9.13
CA TYR A 87 9.58 11.92 -8.43
C TYR A 87 9.96 10.85 -9.44
N VAL A 88 11.24 10.79 -9.75
CA VAL A 88 11.81 9.66 -10.51
C VAL A 88 11.94 8.51 -9.54
N VAL A 89 11.19 7.45 -9.77
CA VAL A 89 11.51 6.15 -9.18
C VAL A 89 12.75 5.65 -9.89
N ASP A 90 13.90 5.96 -9.32
CA ASP A 90 15.21 5.70 -9.93
C ASP A 90 15.37 4.20 -10.14
N GLY A 91 15.20 3.75 -11.37
CA GLY A 91 15.48 2.39 -11.83
C GLY A 91 14.61 1.26 -11.26
N THR A 92 13.74 1.52 -10.31
CA THR A 92 12.86 0.53 -9.71
C THR A 92 11.46 0.66 -10.31
N ARG A 93 11.03 -0.36 -11.05
CA ARG A 93 9.68 -0.42 -11.60
C ARG A 93 8.66 -0.41 -10.48
N TRP A 94 7.83 0.62 -10.44
CA TRP A 94 6.77 0.69 -9.45
C TRP A 94 5.45 0.25 -10.08
N ILE A 95 4.83 -0.73 -9.45
CA ILE A 95 3.48 -1.16 -9.79
C ILE A 95 2.54 -0.32 -8.95
N ILE A 96 1.69 0.48 -9.60
CA ILE A 96 0.62 1.21 -8.92
C ILE A 96 -0.66 0.43 -9.14
N GLY A 97 -1.17 -0.20 -8.07
CA GLY A 97 -2.44 -0.91 -8.09
C GLY A 97 -3.64 0.01 -7.86
N SER A 98 -3.46 1.08 -7.09
CA SER A 98 -4.51 2.06 -6.82
C SER A 98 -3.93 3.42 -6.45
N TYR A 99 -4.73 4.48 -6.60
CA TYR A 99 -4.35 5.83 -6.21
C TYR A 99 -5.57 6.64 -5.73
N LYS A 100 -5.31 7.68 -4.97
CA LYS A 100 -6.29 8.73 -4.63
C LYS A 100 -5.62 10.08 -4.54
N LEU A 101 -6.39 11.13 -4.78
CA LEU A 101 -5.99 12.52 -4.58
C LEU A 101 -6.70 13.06 -3.34
N VAL A 102 -5.94 13.66 -2.42
CA VAL A 102 -6.44 14.11 -1.11
C VAL A 102 -5.88 15.47 -0.74
N PRO A 103 -6.63 16.32 0.00
CA PRO A 103 -6.18 17.69 0.32
C PRO A 103 -4.96 17.74 1.23
N THR A 104 -4.73 16.73 2.05
CA THR A 104 -3.57 16.67 2.97
C THR A 104 -2.87 15.33 2.91
N ARG A 105 -1.56 15.31 3.11
CA ARG A 105 -0.76 14.07 3.15
C ARG A 105 -1.27 13.09 4.19
N ALA A 106 -1.76 13.56 5.33
CA ALA A 106 -2.26 12.72 6.40
C ALA A 106 -3.40 11.80 5.94
N LEU A 107 -4.21 12.23 4.98
CA LEU A 107 -5.29 11.45 4.40
C LEU A 107 -4.82 10.33 3.45
N CYS A 108 -3.55 10.28 3.08
CA CYS A 108 -2.98 9.11 2.42
C CYS A 108 -2.84 7.90 3.35
N PHE A 109 -2.78 8.14 4.66
CA PHE A 109 -2.57 7.12 5.70
C PHE A 109 -3.87 6.81 6.45
N THR A 110 -5.00 7.02 5.81
CA THR A 110 -6.29 6.86 6.45
C THR A 110 -6.65 5.39 6.69
N GLY A 111 -7.17 5.16 7.74
CA GLY A 111 -7.95 4.25 8.52
C GLY A 111 -8.20 2.83 8.03
N TYR A 112 -9.04 2.17 8.79
CA TYR A 112 -9.48 0.78 8.57
C TYR A 112 -10.35 0.62 7.32
N GLU A 113 -10.88 1.70 6.75
CA GLU A 113 -11.70 1.70 5.53
C GLU A 113 -10.96 1.18 4.29
N ARG A 114 -9.63 1.13 4.35
CA ARG A 114 -8.80 0.52 3.30
C ARG A 114 -8.89 -1.00 3.25
N CYS A 115 -9.37 -1.63 4.33
CA CYS A 115 -9.61 -3.06 4.39
C CYS A 115 -11.02 -3.33 3.90
N GLN A 116 -11.14 -4.11 2.84
CA GLN A 116 -12.44 -4.40 2.23
C GLN A 116 -13.16 -5.55 2.93
N ASP A 117 -14.42 -5.73 2.57
CA ASP A 117 -15.22 -6.83 3.07
C ASP A 117 -14.60 -8.18 2.68
N THR A 118 -14.68 -9.14 3.56
CA THR A 118 -14.09 -10.47 3.48
C THR A 118 -12.57 -10.56 3.68
N GLN A 119 -11.88 -9.44 3.90
CA GLN A 119 -10.44 -9.39 4.09
C GLN A 119 -10.04 -9.34 5.57
N VAL A 120 -8.84 -9.80 5.83
CA VAL A 120 -8.06 -9.46 7.03
C VAL A 120 -6.95 -8.52 6.61
N CYS A 121 -6.80 -7.40 7.31
CA CYS A 121 -5.74 -6.44 7.02
C CYS A 121 -4.96 -6.11 8.29
N THR A 122 -3.63 -6.08 8.17
CA THR A 122 -2.74 -5.55 9.20
C THR A 122 -2.14 -4.23 8.73
N PHE A 123 -1.85 -3.34 9.67
CA PHE A 123 -1.34 -2.00 9.38
C PHE A 123 -0.10 -1.70 10.23
N ALA A 124 0.86 -1.03 9.61
CA ALA A 124 2.13 -0.68 10.24
C ALA A 124 1.99 0.34 11.40
N GLU A 125 0.89 1.09 11.42
CA GLU A 125 0.60 2.10 12.43
C GLU A 125 -0.75 1.86 13.09
N ARG A 126 -1.01 2.57 14.19
CA ARG A 126 -2.28 2.53 14.91
C ARG A 126 -3.44 3.04 14.05
N ASN A 127 -4.66 2.61 14.36
CA ASN A 127 -5.90 3.09 13.75
C ASN A 127 -6.00 2.87 12.22
N GLY A 128 -5.46 1.76 11.73
CA GLY A 128 -5.49 1.43 10.30
C GLY A 128 -4.56 2.28 9.43
N ARG A 129 -3.57 2.95 10.02
CA ARG A 129 -2.64 3.84 9.29
C ARG A 129 -1.36 3.12 8.87
N GLY A 130 -0.56 3.80 8.05
CA GLY A 130 0.70 3.27 7.53
C GLY A 130 0.51 2.25 6.41
N ALA A 131 1.55 1.45 6.16
CA ALA A 131 1.50 0.36 5.18
C ALA A 131 0.46 -0.68 5.58
N MET A 132 -0.32 -1.18 4.62
CA MET A 132 -1.34 -2.20 4.81
C MET A 132 -0.91 -3.51 4.14
N THR A 133 -1.06 -4.61 4.84
CA THR A 133 -0.96 -5.96 4.28
C THR A 133 -2.33 -6.60 4.31
N VAL A 134 -2.76 -7.16 3.19
CA VAL A 134 -4.07 -7.79 3.02
C VAL A 134 -3.91 -9.29 2.94
N PHE A 135 -4.80 -10.02 3.58
CA PHE A 135 -4.92 -11.46 3.54
C PHE A 135 -6.30 -11.82 2.96
N ASP A 136 -6.33 -12.22 1.70
CA ASP A 136 -7.57 -12.43 0.92
C ASP A 136 -8.19 -13.81 1.11
N LYS A 137 -7.50 -14.74 1.78
CA LYS A 137 -7.97 -16.12 1.90
C LYS A 137 -7.91 -16.59 3.33
N PRO A 138 -8.95 -17.32 3.79
CA PRO A 138 -8.80 -18.17 4.97
C PRO A 138 -7.67 -19.14 4.67
N ASP A 139 -6.73 -19.21 5.58
CA ASP A 139 -5.61 -20.12 5.45
C ASP A 139 -6.07 -21.57 5.54
N THR A 140 -5.88 -22.33 4.48
CA THR A 140 -6.04 -23.77 4.48
C THR A 140 -4.70 -24.49 4.45
N ASP A 141 -3.60 -23.75 4.34
CA ASP A 141 -2.25 -24.28 4.29
C ASP A 141 -1.39 -23.63 5.40
N PRO A 142 -1.10 -24.36 6.47
CA PRO A 142 -0.31 -23.86 7.60
C PRO A 142 1.08 -23.36 7.23
N ASP A 143 1.61 -23.78 6.07
CA ASP A 143 2.97 -23.42 5.66
C ASP A 143 3.03 -22.08 4.91
N THR A 144 1.92 -21.52 4.47
CA THR A 144 1.91 -20.33 3.61
C THR A 144 1.71 -18.98 4.33
N HIS A 145 1.34 -18.99 5.61
CA HIS A 145 1.02 -17.77 6.38
C HIS A 145 2.07 -17.40 7.41
N ASN A 146 3.31 -17.60 7.04
CA ASN A 146 4.42 -17.18 7.87
C ASN A 146 4.70 -15.69 7.68
N TYR A 147 4.27 -14.84 8.59
CA TYR A 147 4.62 -13.42 8.63
C TYR A 147 6.14 -13.15 8.68
N GLY A 148 6.94 -14.20 8.95
CA GLY A 148 8.37 -14.08 9.14
C GLY A 148 9.20 -13.98 7.87
N ASN A 149 8.71 -14.44 6.72
CA ASN A 149 9.56 -14.57 5.53
C ASN A 149 9.59 -13.35 4.61
N SER A 150 8.61 -12.45 4.67
CA SER A 150 8.59 -11.28 3.81
C SER A 150 9.30 -10.05 4.39
N TYR A 151 9.55 -10.01 5.70
CA TYR A 151 10.07 -8.81 6.38
C TYR A 151 11.10 -9.09 7.48
N GLY A 152 11.67 -10.29 7.59
CA GLY A 152 12.75 -10.62 8.52
C GLY A 152 12.44 -10.52 10.03
N SER A 153 11.37 -9.85 10.44
CA SER A 153 11.06 -9.54 11.85
C SER A 153 9.57 -9.57 12.22
N GLY A 154 8.74 -10.22 11.42
CA GLY A 154 7.27 -10.17 11.59
C GLY A 154 6.64 -8.99 10.84
N ALA A 155 5.40 -9.14 10.39
CA ALA A 155 4.69 -8.02 9.80
C ALA A 155 4.48 -6.93 10.86
N PRO A 156 4.84 -5.67 10.59
CA PRO A 156 4.52 -4.59 11.49
C PRO A 156 3.00 -4.49 11.59
N SER A 157 2.43 -4.94 12.71
CA SER A 157 0.99 -4.96 12.96
C SER A 157 0.68 -4.15 14.21
N ALA A 158 0.67 -2.82 14.05
CA ALA A 158 0.24 -1.92 15.11
C ALA A 158 -1.29 -1.81 15.19
N SER A 159 -1.99 -2.22 14.15
CA SER A 159 -3.45 -2.34 14.13
C SER A 159 -3.92 -3.37 13.11
N VAL A 160 -5.13 -3.89 13.32
CA VAL A 160 -5.74 -4.96 12.53
C VAL A 160 -7.19 -4.62 12.22
N SER A 161 -7.66 -4.99 11.03
CA SER A 161 -9.07 -5.02 10.68
C SER A 161 -9.45 -6.42 10.21
N ASN A 162 -10.40 -7.03 10.88
CA ASN A 162 -10.99 -8.31 10.50
C ASN A 162 -12.37 -8.06 9.89
N ARG A 163 -12.45 -8.00 8.56
CA ARG A 163 -13.69 -7.78 7.80
C ARG A 163 -14.33 -9.10 7.35
N THR A 164 -13.86 -10.22 7.89
CA THR A 164 -14.40 -11.54 7.59
C THR A 164 -15.59 -11.90 8.49
N GLY A 165 -16.31 -12.96 8.12
CA GLY A 165 -17.36 -13.55 8.95
C GLY A 165 -16.85 -14.47 10.08
N LYS A 166 -15.53 -14.61 10.23
CA LYS A 166 -14.88 -15.51 11.21
C LYS A 166 -14.09 -14.72 12.24
N HIS A 167 -13.77 -15.34 13.37
CA HIS A 167 -12.82 -14.80 14.35
C HIS A 167 -11.40 -15.01 13.85
N LEU A 168 -10.49 -14.10 14.17
CA LEU A 168 -9.10 -14.14 13.75
C LEU A 168 -8.22 -14.34 14.98
N CYS A 169 -7.40 -15.40 14.97
CA CYS A 169 -6.43 -15.73 16.00
C CYS A 169 -5.04 -15.44 15.47
N PHE A 170 -4.24 -14.66 16.17
CA PHE A 170 -2.81 -14.44 15.87
C PHE A 170 -1.93 -15.17 16.87
N TYR A 171 -0.75 -15.57 16.42
CA TYR A 171 0.23 -16.33 17.21
C TYR A 171 1.64 -15.73 17.08
N PRO A 172 2.50 -15.91 18.12
CA PRO A 172 3.89 -15.41 18.09
C PRO A 172 4.85 -16.32 17.33
N THR A 173 4.41 -17.49 16.89
CA THR A 173 5.22 -18.46 16.12
C THR A 173 4.59 -18.72 14.76
N ALA A 174 5.33 -19.34 13.86
CA ALA A 174 4.85 -19.70 12.52
C ALA A 174 3.92 -20.95 12.51
N THR A 175 3.79 -21.63 13.64
CA THR A 175 3.12 -22.94 13.77
C THR A 175 1.78 -22.85 14.51
N TYR A 176 1.16 -21.66 14.57
CA TYR A 176 -0.12 -21.43 15.29
C TYR A 176 -0.05 -21.78 16.78
N GLU A 177 1.10 -21.59 17.37
CA GLU A 177 1.39 -21.94 18.75
C GLU A 177 2.13 -20.82 19.46
N GLY A 178 2.46 -21.05 20.72
CA GLY A 178 3.28 -20.18 21.53
C GLY A 178 2.46 -19.18 22.32
N THR A 179 3.16 -18.43 23.15
CA THR A 179 2.55 -17.50 24.08
C THR A 179 3.34 -16.19 24.12
N TRP A 180 2.65 -15.10 24.44
CA TRP A 180 3.28 -13.84 24.83
C TRP A 180 3.34 -13.74 26.34
N THR A 181 4.41 -13.17 26.85
CA THR A 181 4.55 -12.92 28.29
C THR A 181 4.74 -11.42 28.53
N GLN A 182 3.96 -10.85 29.43
CA GLN A 182 4.10 -9.48 29.89
C GLN A 182 4.09 -9.47 31.43
N GLY A 183 5.23 -9.22 32.03
CA GLY A 183 5.40 -9.39 33.49
C GLY A 183 5.19 -10.86 33.89
N SER A 184 4.22 -11.10 34.76
CA SER A 184 3.84 -12.46 35.21
C SER A 184 2.67 -13.06 34.42
N THR A 185 2.12 -12.32 33.45
CA THR A 185 0.94 -12.77 32.67
C THR A 185 1.38 -13.38 31.36
N THR A 186 0.86 -14.59 31.09
CA THR A 186 1.04 -15.31 29.83
C THR A 186 -0.26 -15.27 29.05
N TYR A 187 -0.16 -14.96 27.77
CA TYR A 187 -1.28 -14.90 26.81
C TYR A 187 -1.05 -15.94 25.73
N GLY A 188 -2.11 -16.65 25.37
CA GLY A 188 -2.15 -17.52 24.19
C GLY A 188 -2.37 -16.70 22.91
N ALA A 189 -3.31 -17.12 22.05
CA ALA A 189 -3.65 -16.39 20.83
C ALA A 189 -4.17 -14.96 21.14
N TYR A 190 -3.78 -13.99 20.30
CA TYR A 190 -4.43 -12.68 20.29
C TYR A 190 -5.63 -12.71 19.34
N VAL A 191 -6.82 -12.50 19.89
CA VAL A 191 -8.08 -12.69 19.16
C VAL A 191 -8.65 -11.36 18.71
N VAL A 192 -8.97 -11.25 17.41
CA VAL A 192 -9.75 -10.14 16.85
C VAL A 192 -11.10 -10.69 16.37
N LEU A 193 -12.17 -10.20 16.95
CA LEU A 193 -13.51 -10.69 16.62
C LEU A 193 -13.89 -10.37 15.17
N ARG A 194 -14.79 -11.16 14.61
CA ARG A 194 -15.37 -10.92 13.28
C ARG A 194 -15.95 -9.50 13.19
N GLY A 195 -15.64 -8.81 12.07
CA GLY A 195 -16.07 -7.44 11.83
C GLY A 195 -15.39 -6.38 12.70
N GLN A 196 -14.42 -6.74 13.54
CA GLN A 196 -13.76 -5.82 14.45
C GLN A 196 -12.50 -5.21 13.83
N SER A 197 -12.27 -3.93 14.14
CA SER A 197 -11.01 -3.23 13.86
C SER A 197 -10.41 -2.71 15.15
N VAL A 198 -9.13 -3.00 15.38
CA VAL A 198 -8.47 -2.74 16.67
C VAL A 198 -7.07 -2.19 16.50
N THR A 199 -6.65 -1.32 17.41
CA THR A 199 -5.24 -1.02 17.62
C THR A 199 -4.66 -2.11 18.51
N VAL A 200 -3.60 -2.74 18.07
CA VAL A 200 -2.98 -3.87 18.78
C VAL A 200 -2.19 -3.32 19.99
N PRO A 201 -2.48 -3.76 21.21
CA PRO A 201 -1.72 -3.34 22.39
C PRO A 201 -0.38 -4.09 22.50
N ALA A 202 0.53 -3.60 23.33
CA ALA A 202 1.65 -4.39 23.81
C ALA A 202 1.13 -5.56 24.68
N PRO A 203 1.76 -6.76 24.65
CA PRO A 203 3.00 -7.12 23.98
C PRO A 203 2.82 -7.61 22.53
N PHE A 204 1.62 -7.59 21.98
CA PHE A 204 1.27 -8.26 20.71
C PHE A 204 1.71 -7.46 19.48
N ALA A 205 1.78 -6.12 19.58
CA ALA A 205 2.08 -5.25 18.43
C ALA A 205 3.44 -5.58 17.79
N GLY A 206 3.41 -5.84 16.47
CA GLY A 206 4.63 -6.12 15.69
C GLY A 206 5.22 -7.53 15.89
N THR A 207 4.52 -8.42 16.59
CA THR A 207 5.05 -9.73 16.97
C THR A 207 4.32 -10.92 16.35
N PHE A 208 3.28 -10.68 15.55
CA PHE A 208 2.52 -11.73 14.89
C PHE A 208 3.38 -12.50 13.88
N ARG A 209 3.31 -13.84 13.94
CA ARG A 209 4.06 -14.74 13.07
C ARG A 209 3.15 -15.63 12.24
N SER A 210 1.97 -15.96 12.73
CA SER A 210 0.94 -16.71 12.02
C SER A 210 -0.45 -16.27 12.44
N HIS A 211 -1.46 -16.63 11.66
CA HIS A 211 -2.86 -16.39 11.99
C HIS A 211 -3.74 -17.49 11.41
N GLU A 212 -4.91 -17.64 11.99
CA GLU A 212 -5.96 -18.50 11.47
C GLU A 212 -7.33 -17.84 11.61
N LEU A 213 -8.28 -18.30 10.80
CA LEU A 213 -9.68 -17.87 10.85
C LEU A 213 -10.57 -19.02 11.36
N VAL A 214 -11.20 -18.81 12.49
CA VAL A 214 -12.01 -19.80 13.20
C VAL A 214 -13.47 -19.36 13.36
N ASN A 215 -14.38 -20.31 13.61
CA ASN A 215 -15.78 -20.00 13.81
C ASN A 215 -16.09 -19.55 15.25
N GLY A 216 -15.37 -20.09 16.22
CA GLY A 216 -15.51 -19.77 17.63
C GLY A 216 -14.17 -19.39 18.27
N THR A 217 -14.17 -18.45 19.20
CA THR A 217 -12.95 -17.99 19.89
C THR A 217 -12.30 -19.06 20.76
N SER A 218 -13.04 -20.11 21.12
CA SER A 218 -12.50 -21.28 21.84
C SER A 218 -11.61 -22.18 20.96
N GLU A 219 -11.62 -21.97 19.65
CA GLU A 219 -10.77 -22.69 18.70
C GLU A 219 -9.38 -22.03 18.61
N CYS A 220 -9.19 -20.79 19.06
CA CYS A 220 -7.89 -20.15 19.20
C CYS A 220 -7.11 -20.84 20.35
N GLN A 221 -6.02 -21.50 20.04
CA GLN A 221 -5.21 -22.28 21.02
C GLN A 221 -4.16 -21.41 21.72
#